data_cc73c748360042ca1bb215e20c99db59
#
_entry.id   cc73c748360042ca1bb215e20c99db59
#
_cell.length_a   1.000
_cell.length_b   1.000
_cell.length_c   1.000
_cell.angle_alpha   90.00
_cell.angle_beta   90.00
_cell.angle_gamma   90.00
#
_symmetry.space_group_name_H-M   'P 1'
#
loop_
_entity.id
_entity.type
_entity.pdbx_description
1 polymer ?
#
loop_
_entity_poly.entity_id
_entity_poly.type
_entity_poly.pdbx_seq_one_letter_code
_entity_poly.pdbx_strand_id
1 'polypeptide(L)'
;MLGQLAGLVNDDEALVRRGRHLTAAFLVEARPRSWLIHVLRGRIEKVEEGPFVMPSWRFALRADETSWRRFWQPRPAPGDHDLLALVRRGLLKFEGDLQPLMANLLYIKGVLEAPRAAARPTGAA
;
A
#
# COMPACT_ATOMS: atom_id res chain seq x y z
N MET A 1 4.58 -4.92 9.33
CA MET A 1 3.61 -5.37 8.31
C MET A 1 4.09 -5.12 6.90
N LEU A 2 4.60 -3.94 6.62
CA LEU A 2 5.06 -3.62 5.26
C LEU A 2 6.53 -4.01 4.99
N GLY A 3 7.24 -4.54 5.98
CA GLY A 3 8.65 -4.92 5.81
C GLY A 3 8.91 -6.01 4.76
N GLN A 4 7.90 -6.83 4.45
CA GLN A 4 8.01 -7.91 3.46
C GLN A 4 7.45 -7.49 2.09
N LEU A 5 7.03 -6.24 1.94
CA LEU A 5 6.33 -5.78 0.76
C LEU A 5 7.13 -5.96 -0.53
N ALA A 6 8.43 -5.68 -0.49
CA ALA A 6 9.28 -5.79 -1.67
C ALA A 6 9.24 -7.21 -2.25
N GLY A 7 9.41 -8.23 -1.41
CA GLY A 7 9.32 -9.62 -1.87
C GLY A 7 7.94 -9.98 -2.39
N LEU A 8 6.90 -9.60 -1.65
CA LEU A 8 5.51 -9.92 -2.02
C LEU A 8 5.12 -9.33 -3.37
N VAL A 9 5.53 -8.08 -3.64
CA VAL A 9 5.21 -7.40 -4.89
C VAL A 9 6.10 -7.86 -6.02
N ASN A 10 7.42 -7.89 -5.81
CA ASN A 10 8.38 -8.18 -6.87
C ASN A 10 8.31 -9.62 -7.39
N ASP A 11 7.82 -10.54 -6.56
CA ASP A 11 7.61 -11.92 -6.98
C ASP A 11 6.31 -12.11 -7.77
N ASP A 12 5.44 -11.11 -7.79
CA ASP A 12 4.20 -11.13 -8.55
C ASP A 12 4.40 -10.38 -9.88
N GLU A 13 4.76 -11.12 -10.92
CA GLU A 13 5.08 -10.53 -12.23
C GLU A 13 3.91 -9.77 -12.84
N ALA A 14 2.69 -10.25 -12.64
CA ALA A 14 1.49 -9.58 -13.16
C ALA A 14 1.31 -8.22 -12.48
N LEU A 15 1.55 -8.16 -11.18
CA LEU A 15 1.45 -6.91 -10.43
C LEU A 15 2.53 -5.92 -10.87
N VAL A 16 3.77 -6.36 -10.99
CA VAL A 16 4.86 -5.52 -11.48
C VAL A 16 4.53 -4.94 -12.85
N ARG A 17 3.95 -5.75 -13.73
CA ARG A 17 3.56 -5.32 -15.07
C ARG A 17 2.48 -4.24 -15.02
N ARG A 18 1.54 -4.33 -14.10
CA ARG A 18 0.52 -3.29 -13.93
C ARG A 18 1.12 -1.94 -13.55
N GLY A 19 2.22 -1.95 -12.80
CA GLY A 19 2.89 -0.74 -12.35
C GLY A 19 4.06 -0.30 -13.22
N ARG A 20 4.27 -0.90 -14.39
CA ARG A 20 5.46 -0.66 -15.21
C ARG A 20 5.71 0.79 -15.60
N HIS A 21 4.67 1.62 -15.57
CA HIS A 21 4.79 3.04 -15.89
C HIS A 21 4.90 3.94 -14.65
N LEU A 22 4.92 3.34 -13.46
CA LEU A 22 5.05 4.09 -12.22
C LEU A 22 6.46 4.02 -11.68
N THR A 23 7.09 5.19 -11.52
CA THR A 23 8.34 5.36 -10.78
C THR A 23 8.16 6.54 -9.86
N ALA A 24 7.99 6.29 -8.57
CA ALA A 24 7.75 7.33 -7.57
C ALA A 24 7.91 6.76 -6.16
N ALA A 25 8.13 7.64 -5.20
CA ALA A 25 8.01 7.28 -3.79
C ALA A 25 6.64 7.72 -3.29
N PHE A 26 5.99 6.90 -2.49
CA PHE A 26 4.74 7.29 -1.83
C PHE A 26 4.74 6.90 -0.37
N LEU A 27 3.98 7.65 0.41
CA LEU A 27 3.89 7.46 1.85
C LEU A 27 2.63 6.66 2.20
N VAL A 28 2.77 5.65 3.06
CA VAL A 28 1.65 4.97 3.70
C VAL A 28 1.72 5.29 5.18
N GLU A 29 0.68 5.93 5.69
CA GLU A 29 0.56 6.26 7.10
C GLU A 29 -0.50 5.39 7.74
N ALA A 30 -0.11 4.65 8.76
CA ALA A 30 -0.99 3.88 9.63
C ALA A 30 -0.75 4.39 11.06
N ARG A 31 -1.30 5.58 11.33
CA ARG A 31 -1.00 6.31 12.58
C ARG A 31 -0.98 5.43 13.81
N PRO A 32 0.08 5.48 14.63
CA PRO A 32 1.19 6.45 14.60
C PRO A 32 2.39 6.06 13.73
N ARG A 33 2.30 4.98 12.96
CA ARG A 33 3.40 4.50 12.13
C ARG A 33 3.30 5.03 10.71
N SER A 34 4.42 5.04 10.01
CA SER A 34 4.45 5.43 8.60
C SER A 34 5.58 4.71 7.87
N TRP A 35 5.40 4.54 6.55
CA TRP A 35 6.39 3.92 5.67
C TRP A 35 6.49 4.71 4.39
N LEU A 36 7.73 4.82 3.88
CA LEU A 36 7.99 5.41 2.58
C LEU A 36 8.35 4.27 1.61
N ILE A 37 7.55 4.13 0.57
CA ILE A 37 7.67 3.03 -0.40
C ILE A 37 8.22 3.59 -1.71
N HIS A 38 9.39 3.08 -2.12
CA HIS A 38 10.05 3.50 -3.35
C HIS A 38 9.78 2.52 -4.46
N VAL A 39 9.14 2.99 -5.54
CA VAL A 39 8.76 2.19 -6.70
C VAL A 39 9.59 2.60 -7.91
N LEU A 40 10.15 1.62 -8.61
CA LEU A 40 10.79 1.79 -9.90
C LEU A 40 10.13 0.86 -10.91
N ARG A 41 9.41 1.42 -11.86
CA ARG A 41 8.72 0.68 -12.92
C ARG A 41 7.91 -0.51 -12.39
N GLY A 42 7.17 -0.28 -11.32
CA GLY A 42 6.32 -1.29 -10.69
C GLY A 42 7.03 -2.21 -9.71
N ARG A 43 8.36 -2.14 -9.59
CA ARG A 43 9.10 -2.91 -8.59
C ARG A 43 9.33 -2.09 -7.35
N ILE A 44 9.21 -2.71 -6.19
CA ILE A 44 9.54 -2.06 -4.93
C ILE A 44 11.05 -2.12 -4.74
N GLU A 45 11.70 -0.96 -4.76
CA GLU A 45 13.15 -0.88 -4.52
C GLU A 45 13.49 -0.97 -3.05
N LYS A 46 12.73 -0.24 -2.22
CA LYS A 46 12.91 -0.29 -0.77
C LYS A 46 11.67 0.23 -0.06
N VAL A 47 11.54 -0.18 1.19
CA VAL A 47 10.51 0.30 2.12
C VAL A 47 11.22 0.81 3.35
N GLU A 48 11.03 2.08 3.67
CA GLU A 48 11.61 2.69 4.86
C GLU A 48 10.52 2.93 5.88
N GLU A 49 10.75 2.52 7.13
CA GLU A 49 9.82 2.80 8.21
C GLU A 49 10.23 4.09 8.91
N GLY A 50 9.25 4.97 9.19
CA GLY A 50 9.46 6.21 9.92
C GLY A 50 9.78 5.96 11.40
N PRO A 51 9.91 7.06 12.19
CA PRO A 51 9.47 8.42 11.85
C PRO A 51 10.40 9.14 10.86
N PHE A 52 9.83 10.08 10.12
CA PHE A 52 10.56 10.86 9.13
C PHE A 52 10.56 12.33 9.48
N VAL A 53 11.64 13.03 9.07
CA VAL A 53 11.73 14.47 9.13
C VAL A 53 11.62 14.98 7.69
N MET A 54 10.49 15.60 7.36
CA MET A 54 10.23 16.17 6.03
C MET A 54 10.53 15.21 4.87
N PRO A 55 9.92 14.01 4.85
CA PRO A 55 10.16 13.06 3.78
C PRO A 55 9.63 13.59 2.44
N SER A 56 10.29 13.19 1.35
CA SER A 56 9.85 13.54 0.02
C SER A 56 9.04 12.39 -0.58
N TRP A 57 7.80 12.68 -1.01
CA TRP A 57 6.92 11.67 -1.62
C TRP A 57 6.02 12.34 -2.66
N ARG A 58 5.55 11.54 -3.61
CA ARG A 58 4.70 11.99 -4.69
C ARG A 58 3.24 12.09 -4.25
N PHE A 59 2.78 11.07 -3.56
CA PHE A 59 1.44 11.04 -2.97
C PHE A 59 1.49 10.25 -1.66
N ALA A 60 0.43 10.36 -0.88
CA ALA A 60 0.34 9.68 0.41
C ALA A 60 -1.05 9.09 0.60
N LEU A 61 -1.09 7.95 1.31
CA LEU A 61 -2.31 7.30 1.74
C LEU A 61 -2.29 7.27 3.27
N ARG A 62 -3.22 7.99 3.88
CA ARG A 62 -3.23 8.20 5.34
C ARG A 62 -4.48 7.62 5.97
N ALA A 63 -4.28 6.75 6.94
CA ALA A 63 -5.35 6.19 7.76
C ALA A 63 -4.79 5.84 9.13
N ASP A 64 -5.66 5.48 10.08
CA ASP A 64 -5.20 4.97 11.36
C ASP A 64 -4.82 3.49 11.24
N GLU A 65 -4.09 3.00 12.23
CA GLU A 65 -3.61 1.61 12.23
C GLU A 65 -4.77 0.61 12.26
N THR A 66 -5.85 0.94 12.95
CA THR A 66 -7.02 0.06 13.05
C THR A 66 -7.65 -0.19 11.67
N SER A 67 -7.80 0.87 10.87
CA SER A 67 -8.35 0.75 9.52
C SER A 67 -7.46 -0.10 8.64
N TRP A 68 -6.14 0.08 8.71
CA TRP A 68 -5.20 -0.73 7.95
C TRP A 68 -5.21 -2.19 8.39
N ARG A 69 -5.30 -2.47 9.69
CA ARG A 69 -5.39 -3.85 10.20
C ARG A 69 -6.60 -4.57 9.65
N ARG A 70 -7.75 -3.89 9.56
CA ARG A 70 -8.97 -4.46 8.98
C ARG A 70 -8.79 -4.72 7.49
N PHE A 71 -8.18 -3.78 6.79
CA PHE A 71 -7.86 -3.91 5.37
C PHE A 71 -6.93 -5.09 5.10
N TRP A 72 -5.95 -5.34 5.99
CA TRP A 72 -4.96 -6.40 5.84
C TRP A 72 -5.39 -7.76 6.35
N GLN A 73 -6.61 -7.93 6.81
CA GLN A 73 -7.10 -9.25 7.17
C GLN A 73 -7.09 -10.17 5.94
N PRO A 74 -6.84 -11.49 6.09
CA PRO A 74 -6.87 -12.42 4.96
C PRO A 74 -8.20 -12.41 4.24
N ARG A 75 -9.30 -12.19 4.97
CA ARG A 75 -10.66 -12.07 4.43
C ARG A 75 -11.31 -10.84 5.04
N PRO A 76 -11.03 -9.63 4.48
CA PRO A 76 -11.58 -8.42 5.06
C PRO A 76 -13.11 -8.39 4.95
N ALA A 77 -13.75 -7.78 5.94
CA ALA A 77 -15.20 -7.57 5.92
C ALA A 77 -15.58 -6.64 4.76
N PRO A 78 -16.84 -6.73 4.27
CA PRO A 78 -17.30 -5.76 3.27
C PRO A 78 -17.11 -4.33 3.75
N GLY A 79 -16.57 -3.48 2.88
CA GLY A 79 -16.25 -2.09 3.21
C GLY A 79 -14.84 -1.90 3.77
N ASP A 80 -14.20 -2.96 4.26
CA ASP A 80 -12.81 -2.91 4.72
C ASP A 80 -11.83 -3.44 3.68
N HIS A 81 -12.33 -3.98 2.58
CA HIS A 81 -11.55 -4.71 1.59
C HIS A 81 -11.00 -3.84 0.45
N ASP A 82 -11.48 -2.62 0.30
CA ASP A 82 -11.15 -1.77 -0.84
C ASP A 82 -10.77 -0.36 -0.41
N LEU A 83 -9.69 0.16 -1.00
CA LEU A 83 -9.19 1.50 -0.68
C LEU A 83 -10.26 2.58 -0.91
N LEU A 84 -10.98 2.51 -2.03
CA LEU A 84 -12.00 3.51 -2.34
C LEU A 84 -13.18 3.46 -1.38
N ALA A 85 -13.53 2.26 -0.90
CA ALA A 85 -14.56 2.11 0.12
C ALA A 85 -14.14 2.80 1.43
N LEU A 86 -12.86 2.67 1.80
CA LEU A 86 -12.33 3.34 2.98
C LEU A 86 -12.33 4.87 2.81
N VAL A 87 -12.00 5.36 1.62
CA VAL A 87 -12.06 6.80 1.32
C VAL A 87 -13.48 7.33 1.46
N ARG A 88 -14.47 6.62 0.92
CA ARG A 88 -15.88 7.03 1.02
C ARG A 88 -16.37 7.09 2.46
N ARG A 89 -15.84 6.22 3.32
CA ARG A 89 -16.20 6.18 4.75
C ARG A 89 -15.40 7.20 5.57
N GLY A 90 -14.52 7.98 4.95
CA GLY A 90 -13.70 8.96 5.65
C GLY A 90 -12.57 8.36 6.48
N LEU A 91 -12.26 7.08 6.30
CA LEU A 91 -11.22 6.38 7.06
C LEU A 91 -9.84 6.48 6.41
N LEU A 92 -9.79 6.68 5.10
CA LEU A 92 -8.55 6.79 4.32
C LEU A 92 -8.56 8.10 3.55
N LYS A 93 -7.43 8.79 3.58
CA LYS A 93 -7.24 10.03 2.84
C LYS A 93 -6.10 9.89 1.84
N PHE A 94 -6.36 10.27 0.60
CA PHE A 94 -5.33 10.43 -0.43
C PHE A 94 -4.83 11.87 -0.40
N GLU A 95 -3.53 12.06 -0.57
CA GLU A 95 -2.91 13.38 -0.47
C GLU A 95 -1.77 13.51 -1.46
N GLY A 96 -1.49 14.72 -1.92
CA GLY A 96 -0.39 15.02 -2.83
C GLY A 96 -0.81 14.98 -4.30
N ASP A 97 0.08 14.50 -5.16
CA ASP A 97 -0.19 14.40 -6.60
C ASP A 97 -1.04 13.16 -6.87
N LEU A 98 -2.34 13.37 -7.06
CA LEU A 98 -3.29 12.26 -7.23
C LEU A 98 -3.29 11.67 -8.63
N GLN A 99 -2.71 12.36 -9.63
CA GLN A 99 -2.70 11.85 -11.00
C GLN A 99 -1.96 10.52 -11.13
N PRO A 100 -0.71 10.36 -10.66
CA PRO A 100 -0.05 9.06 -10.75
C PRO A 100 -0.72 8.00 -9.87
N LEU A 101 -1.31 8.39 -8.75
CA LEU A 101 -2.08 7.46 -7.91
C LEU A 101 -3.27 6.91 -8.67
N MET A 102 -4.09 7.77 -9.25
CA MET A 102 -5.31 7.36 -9.96
C MET A 102 -4.99 6.64 -11.26
N ALA A 103 -3.96 7.07 -11.99
CA ALA A 103 -3.54 6.40 -13.22
C ALA A 103 -3.03 4.98 -12.97
N ASN A 104 -2.55 4.70 -11.76
CA ASN A 104 -2.00 3.39 -11.38
C ASN A 104 -2.78 2.75 -10.23
N LEU A 105 -4.07 3.09 -10.11
CA LEU A 105 -4.87 2.67 -8.96
C LEU A 105 -4.92 1.15 -8.76
N LEU A 106 -5.08 0.38 -9.83
CA LEU A 106 -5.12 -1.08 -9.72
C LEU A 106 -3.79 -1.64 -9.22
N TYR A 107 -2.68 -1.04 -9.65
CA TYR A 107 -1.37 -1.41 -9.14
C TYR A 107 -1.23 -1.08 -7.65
N ILE A 108 -1.58 0.15 -7.26
CA ILE A 108 -1.49 0.59 -5.86
C ILE A 108 -2.37 -0.29 -4.96
N LYS A 109 -3.60 -0.60 -5.40
CA LYS A 109 -4.47 -1.52 -4.67
C LYS A 109 -3.80 -2.88 -4.49
N GLY A 110 -3.22 -3.43 -5.56
CA GLY A 110 -2.53 -4.72 -5.50
C GLY A 110 -1.33 -4.70 -4.56
N VAL A 111 -0.55 -3.63 -4.58
CA VAL A 111 0.60 -3.46 -3.67
C VAL A 111 0.14 -3.47 -2.21
N LEU A 112 -0.88 -2.69 -1.90
CA LEU A 112 -1.35 -2.56 -0.52
C LEU A 112 -2.14 -3.77 -0.04
N GLU A 113 -2.69 -4.58 -0.95
CA GLU A 113 -3.33 -5.84 -0.62
C GLU A 113 -2.32 -6.98 -0.43
N ALA A 114 -1.10 -6.84 -0.94
CA ALA A 114 -0.08 -7.89 -0.87
C ALA A 114 0.18 -8.40 0.56
N PRO A 115 0.20 -7.55 1.60
CA PRO A 115 0.39 -8.03 2.98
C PRO A 115 -0.66 -9.04 3.46
N ARG A 116 -1.82 -9.12 2.82
CA ARG A 116 -2.84 -10.12 3.17
C ARG A 116 -2.32 -11.54 3.00
N ALA A 117 -1.49 -11.76 2.00
CA ALA A 117 -0.90 -13.09 1.78
C ALA A 117 0.02 -13.49 2.93
N ALA A 118 0.79 -12.53 3.47
CA ALA A 118 1.69 -12.76 4.60
C ALA A 118 0.92 -12.97 5.90
N ALA A 119 -0.30 -12.42 6.02
CA ALA A 119 -1.14 -12.55 7.21
C ALA A 119 -1.88 -13.89 7.27
N ARG A 120 -1.91 -14.68 6.18
CA ARG A 120 -2.58 -15.97 6.18
C ARG A 120 -1.81 -16.97 7.04
N PRO A 121 -2.51 -17.78 7.87
CA PRO A 121 -1.86 -18.82 8.61
C PRO A 121 -1.17 -19.81 7.68
N THR A 122 0.07 -20.17 7.99
CA THR A 122 0.85 -21.09 7.14
C THR A 122 0.17 -22.46 7.00
N GLY A 123 -0.42 -22.94 8.08
CA GLY A 123 -1.09 -24.23 8.09
C GLY A 123 -2.41 -24.26 7.33
N ALA A 124 -2.93 -23.11 6.92
CA ALA A 124 -4.16 -23.00 6.15
C ALA A 124 -3.91 -23.01 4.63
N ALA A 125 -2.65 -23.08 4.27
CA ALA A 125 -2.27 -23.09 2.87
C ALA A 125 -2.68 -24.42 2.21
#